data_2ffc229bb5d9430822d720f58c771873
#
_entry.id   2ffc229bb5d9430822d720f58c771873
#
_cell.length_a   1.000
_cell.length_b   1.000
_cell.length_c   1.000
_cell.angle_alpha   90.00
_cell.angle_beta   90.00
_cell.angle_gamma   90.00
#
_symmetry.space_group_name_H-M   'P 1'
#
loop_
_entity.id
_entity.type
_entity.pdbx_description
1 polymer ?
#
loop_
_entity_poly.entity_id
_entity_poly.type
_entity_poly.pdbx_seq_one_letter_code
_entity_poly.pdbx_strand_id
1 'polypeptide(L)'
;DALHEVQVPESWKNPTADQMASEIFGRPAVVDLVKNLMEPINQMDGDSLPVSAFAKIADGQFEIGASAYEKRGVAVTVPQWTAEKCAQCNLCSFVCSHATIRPYILTEEEAAAAPEGIRTIAVKGIKGIDPSYKFTVAVSPLDCMGCGECVTVCPTGAIQMVPQEEEAHMQPVFDYCYNNIRKKPGMPSETMVKGSQFNQPLLEFSGSCAGCAETSYARLITQMFGEQMYISNATGCSSIWGGPAATSPYTVNQISG
;
A
#
# COMPACT_ATOMS: atom_id res chain seq x y z
N ASP A 1 29.61 25.28 -11.12
CA ASP A 1 28.16 25.34 -11.39
C ASP A 1 27.57 23.97 -11.11
N ALA A 2 26.63 23.94 -10.15
CA ALA A 2 25.97 22.69 -9.75
C ALA A 2 24.64 22.45 -10.51
N LEU A 3 24.33 23.30 -11.48
CA LEU A 3 23.10 23.18 -12.28
C LEU A 3 23.38 22.37 -13.54
N HIS A 4 22.56 21.35 -13.77
CA HIS A 4 22.56 20.57 -14.98
C HIS A 4 21.26 20.78 -15.73
N GLU A 5 21.33 20.88 -17.07
CA GLU A 5 20.14 20.90 -17.90
C GLU A 5 19.45 19.54 -17.84
N VAL A 6 18.18 19.53 -17.44
CA VAL A 6 17.36 18.31 -17.38
C VAL A 6 16.67 18.13 -18.72
N GLN A 7 16.90 16.98 -19.35
CA GLN A 7 16.17 16.59 -20.57
C GLN A 7 14.76 16.13 -20.17
N VAL A 8 13.77 16.93 -20.46
CA VAL A 8 12.36 16.59 -20.19
C VAL A 8 11.88 15.59 -21.24
N PRO A 9 11.40 14.39 -20.86
CA PRO A 9 10.85 13.42 -21.80
C PRO A 9 9.69 14.01 -22.62
N GLU A 10 9.58 13.67 -23.90
CA GLU A 10 8.48 14.13 -24.75
C GLU A 10 7.09 13.74 -24.20
N SER A 11 7.00 12.57 -23.52
CA SER A 11 5.78 12.11 -22.86
C SER A 11 5.28 13.06 -21.76
N TRP A 12 6.16 13.87 -21.16
CA TRP A 12 5.77 14.85 -20.15
C TRP A 12 5.22 16.15 -20.76
N LYS A 13 5.54 16.42 -22.04
CA LYS A 13 5.04 17.61 -22.75
C LYS A 13 3.58 17.46 -23.17
N ASN A 14 3.14 16.23 -23.37
CA ASN A 14 1.76 15.92 -23.76
C ASN A 14 1.24 14.75 -22.91
N PRO A 15 0.93 14.95 -21.61
CA PRO A 15 0.36 13.91 -20.78
C PRO A 15 -1.00 13.52 -21.35
N THR A 16 -1.19 12.23 -21.64
CA THR A 16 -2.50 11.70 -22.01
C THR A 16 -3.29 11.41 -20.74
N ALA A 17 -4.54 11.89 -20.72
CA ALA A 17 -5.46 11.69 -19.58
C ALA A 17 -5.74 10.20 -19.25
N ASP A 18 -5.46 9.30 -20.20
CA ASP A 18 -5.72 7.86 -20.07
C ASP A 18 -4.78 7.13 -19.08
N GLN A 19 -3.71 7.76 -18.61
CA GLN A 19 -2.78 7.14 -17.66
C GLN A 19 -3.26 7.20 -16.21
N MET A 20 -4.36 7.88 -15.90
CA MET A 20 -4.88 8.07 -14.55
C MET A 20 -6.23 7.39 -14.24
N ALA A 21 -6.88 6.80 -15.23
CA ALA A 21 -8.17 6.15 -15.05
C ALA A 21 -7.99 4.66 -14.67
N SER A 22 -7.41 4.36 -13.51
CA SER A 22 -7.60 3.04 -12.91
C SER A 22 -9.02 2.96 -12.35
N GLU A 23 -9.72 1.85 -12.59
CA GLU A 23 -11.00 1.62 -11.93
C GLU A 23 -10.79 1.67 -10.41
N ILE A 24 -11.49 2.58 -9.74
CA ILE A 24 -11.39 2.75 -8.29
C ILE A 24 -12.33 1.74 -7.65
N PHE A 25 -11.76 0.76 -6.98
CA PHE A 25 -12.48 -0.24 -6.20
C PHE A 25 -12.40 0.06 -4.72
N GLY A 26 -13.46 -0.23 -3.97
CA GLY A 26 -13.44 -0.08 -2.52
C GLY A 26 -14.81 0.21 -1.94
N ARG A 27 -14.84 0.72 -0.71
CA ARG A 27 -16.07 1.11 -0.03
C ARG A 27 -16.78 2.24 -0.82
N PRO A 28 -18.11 2.14 -1.08
CA PRO A 28 -18.80 3.10 -1.93
C PRO A 28 -18.64 4.56 -1.52
N ALA A 29 -18.63 4.84 -0.20
CA ALA A 29 -18.47 6.20 0.31
C ALA A 29 -17.07 6.77 0.05
N VAL A 30 -16.00 5.93 0.17
CA VAL A 30 -14.63 6.35 -0.17
C VAL A 30 -14.49 6.55 -1.66
N VAL A 31 -15.05 5.67 -2.47
CA VAL A 31 -15.04 5.79 -3.95
C VAL A 31 -15.74 7.08 -4.38
N ASP A 32 -16.88 7.40 -3.78
CA ASP A 32 -17.61 8.65 -4.04
C ASP A 32 -16.75 9.88 -3.67
N LEU A 33 -16.12 9.88 -2.50
CA LEU A 33 -15.22 10.95 -2.06
C LEU A 33 -14.04 11.13 -3.04
N VAL A 34 -13.40 10.04 -3.44
CA VAL A 34 -12.25 10.07 -4.33
C VAL A 34 -12.64 10.62 -5.70
N LYS A 35 -13.65 10.04 -6.34
CA LYS A 35 -14.06 10.43 -7.72
C LYS A 35 -14.62 11.83 -7.82
N ASN A 36 -15.46 12.21 -6.85
CA ASN A 36 -16.23 13.44 -6.95
C ASN A 36 -15.59 14.64 -6.25
N LEU A 37 -14.55 14.43 -5.45
CA LEU A 37 -13.89 15.50 -4.74
C LEU A 37 -12.36 15.46 -4.89
N MET A 38 -11.72 14.33 -4.55
CA MET A 38 -10.26 14.26 -4.52
C MET A 38 -9.63 14.31 -5.91
N GLU A 39 -10.13 13.53 -6.89
CA GLU A 39 -9.59 13.53 -8.25
C GLU A 39 -9.65 14.90 -8.92
N PRO A 40 -10.78 15.62 -8.94
CA PRO A 40 -10.81 16.98 -9.50
C PRO A 40 -9.83 17.93 -8.82
N ILE A 41 -9.72 17.86 -7.49
CA ILE A 41 -8.77 18.72 -6.74
C ILE A 41 -7.32 18.36 -7.09
N ASN A 42 -6.97 17.08 -7.14
CA ASN A 42 -5.64 16.62 -7.48
C ASN A 42 -5.26 16.94 -8.93
N GLN A 43 -6.25 17.01 -9.83
CA GLN A 43 -6.08 17.44 -11.23
C GLN A 43 -6.02 18.96 -11.39
N MET A 44 -5.99 19.72 -10.30
CA MET A 44 -6.01 21.19 -10.27
C MET A 44 -7.29 21.81 -10.87
N ASP A 45 -8.39 21.05 -10.92
CA ASP A 45 -9.70 21.46 -11.40
C ASP A 45 -10.72 21.68 -10.25
N GLY A 46 -10.25 21.95 -9.06
CA GLY A 46 -11.10 22.16 -7.88
C GLY A 46 -12.07 23.33 -8.03
N ASP A 47 -11.75 24.33 -8.85
CA ASP A 47 -12.61 25.48 -9.12
C ASP A 47 -13.89 25.11 -9.92
N SER A 48 -13.91 23.97 -10.60
CA SER A 48 -15.10 23.44 -11.29
C SER A 48 -16.12 22.86 -10.31
N LEU A 49 -15.72 22.56 -9.06
CA LEU A 49 -16.59 21.94 -8.07
C LEU A 49 -17.58 22.97 -7.48
N PRO A 50 -18.89 22.70 -7.52
CA PRO A 50 -19.86 23.55 -6.84
C PRO A 50 -19.73 23.41 -5.32
N VAL A 51 -20.11 24.42 -4.56
CA VAL A 51 -20.11 24.37 -3.09
C VAL A 51 -20.92 23.16 -2.55
N SER A 52 -21.96 22.75 -3.26
CA SER A 52 -22.76 21.57 -2.91
C SER A 52 -21.99 20.25 -2.97
N ALA A 53 -20.88 20.17 -3.68
CA ALA A 53 -20.02 18.96 -3.67
C ALA A 53 -19.49 18.66 -2.26
N PHE A 54 -19.32 19.69 -1.43
CA PHE A 54 -18.83 19.59 -0.05
C PHE A 54 -19.95 19.36 0.97
N ALA A 55 -21.23 19.31 0.56
CA ALA A 55 -22.36 19.22 1.49
C ALA A 55 -22.32 17.94 2.35
N LYS A 56 -21.81 16.83 1.82
CA LYS A 56 -21.70 15.55 2.55
C LYS A 56 -20.65 15.55 3.64
N ILE A 57 -19.72 16.50 3.61
CA ILE A 57 -18.59 16.63 4.53
C ILE A 57 -18.60 17.99 5.25
N ALA A 58 -19.77 18.65 5.28
CA ALA A 58 -19.91 19.99 5.85
C ALA A 58 -19.61 20.07 7.37
N ASP A 59 -19.71 18.94 8.06
CA ASP A 59 -19.36 18.80 9.49
C ASP A 59 -17.86 18.51 9.71
N GLY A 60 -17.07 18.38 8.62
CA GLY A 60 -15.64 18.05 8.67
C GLY A 60 -15.35 16.56 8.86
N GLN A 61 -16.34 15.69 8.79
CA GLN A 61 -16.13 14.24 8.80
C GLN A 61 -15.82 13.73 7.40
N PHE A 62 -14.70 13.01 7.27
CA PHE A 62 -14.26 12.41 6.01
C PHE A 62 -14.18 10.89 6.16
N GLU A 63 -14.39 10.21 5.05
CA GLU A 63 -14.13 8.78 4.98
C GLU A 63 -12.64 8.48 5.14
N ILE A 64 -12.30 7.56 6.03
CA ILE A 64 -10.92 7.11 6.23
C ILE A 64 -10.50 6.08 5.16
N GLY A 65 -9.19 5.99 4.89
CA GLY A 65 -8.61 5.05 3.91
C GLY A 65 -8.44 5.63 2.51
N ALA A 66 -8.64 6.94 2.33
CA ALA A 66 -8.49 7.59 1.03
C ALA A 66 -7.04 7.60 0.52
N SER A 67 -6.03 7.46 1.39
CA SER A 67 -4.62 7.37 0.99
C SER A 67 -4.32 6.19 0.04
N ALA A 68 -5.13 5.13 0.06
CA ALA A 68 -4.98 4.00 -0.84
C ALA A 68 -5.18 4.36 -2.33
N TYR A 69 -5.84 5.48 -2.59
CA TYR A 69 -6.15 5.95 -3.95
C TYR A 69 -5.22 7.06 -4.44
N GLU A 70 -4.35 7.58 -3.57
CA GLU A 70 -3.37 8.59 -3.92
C GLU A 70 -2.05 7.93 -4.33
N LYS A 71 -1.95 7.53 -5.59
CA LYS A 71 -0.79 6.84 -6.16
C LYS A 71 0.27 7.85 -6.59
N ARG A 72 1.18 8.23 -5.69
CA ARG A 72 2.15 9.32 -5.91
C ARG A 72 3.32 8.94 -6.80
N GLY A 73 3.77 7.69 -6.79
CA GLY A 73 4.88 7.20 -7.61
C GLY A 73 6.21 7.92 -7.40
N VAL A 74 6.50 8.39 -6.17
CA VAL A 74 7.65 9.27 -5.87
C VAL A 74 8.98 8.55 -5.74
N ALA A 75 8.99 7.22 -5.62
CA ALA A 75 10.21 6.45 -5.45
C ALA A 75 10.97 6.34 -6.78
N VAL A 76 12.24 6.71 -6.80
CA VAL A 76 13.14 6.48 -7.95
C VAL A 76 13.45 4.99 -8.09
N THR A 77 13.62 4.31 -6.96
CA THR A 77 13.83 2.86 -6.91
C THR A 77 12.84 2.20 -5.96
N VAL A 78 12.42 0.98 -6.31
CA VAL A 78 11.46 0.20 -5.53
C VAL A 78 11.98 -1.22 -5.29
N PRO A 79 11.49 -1.95 -4.26
CA PRO A 79 11.95 -3.29 -4.00
C PRO A 79 11.42 -4.29 -5.03
N GLN A 80 12.34 -5.04 -5.63
CA GLN A 80 12.05 -6.23 -6.42
C GLN A 80 12.24 -7.47 -5.55
N TRP A 81 11.27 -8.38 -5.60
CA TRP A 81 11.30 -9.62 -4.84
C TRP A 81 11.75 -10.81 -5.69
N THR A 82 12.80 -11.51 -5.24
CA THR A 82 13.28 -12.77 -5.80
C THR A 82 12.71 -13.94 -5.00
N ALA A 83 11.72 -14.60 -5.55
CA ALA A 83 10.93 -15.65 -4.88
C ALA A 83 11.79 -16.81 -4.37
N GLU A 84 12.74 -17.30 -5.20
CA GLU A 84 13.57 -18.47 -4.94
C GLU A 84 14.48 -18.29 -3.73
N LYS A 85 14.93 -17.05 -3.47
CA LYS A 85 15.79 -16.71 -2.34
C LYS A 85 15.00 -16.46 -1.05
N CYS A 86 13.68 -16.34 -1.12
CA CYS A 86 12.86 -15.91 -0.01
C CYS A 86 12.75 -16.97 1.09
N ALA A 87 13.08 -16.58 2.34
CA ALA A 87 12.89 -17.37 3.55
C ALA A 87 11.48 -17.29 4.13
N GLN A 88 10.60 -16.45 3.58
CA GLN A 88 9.21 -16.21 4.05
C GLN A 88 9.13 -15.77 5.52
N CYS A 89 10.09 -14.98 5.97
CA CYS A 89 10.15 -14.48 7.36
C CYS A 89 9.27 -13.25 7.60
N ASN A 90 8.83 -12.55 6.55
CA ASN A 90 8.01 -11.34 6.54
C ASN A 90 8.66 -10.10 7.20
N LEU A 91 9.99 -10.11 7.43
CA LEU A 91 10.70 -8.96 8.01
C LEU A 91 10.60 -7.73 7.11
N CYS A 92 10.60 -7.89 5.79
CA CYS A 92 10.43 -6.79 4.84
C CYS A 92 9.10 -6.05 5.01
N SER A 93 8.01 -6.80 5.23
CA SER A 93 6.70 -6.22 5.56
C SER A 93 6.71 -5.59 6.95
N PHE A 94 7.36 -6.25 7.92
CA PHE A 94 7.39 -5.80 9.31
C PHE A 94 8.02 -4.42 9.48
N VAL A 95 9.07 -4.10 8.73
CA VAL A 95 9.75 -2.79 8.83
C VAL A 95 9.15 -1.72 7.91
N CYS A 96 8.30 -2.10 6.95
CA CYS A 96 7.76 -1.15 5.99
C CYS A 96 6.82 -0.14 6.66
N SER A 97 7.24 1.11 6.75
CA SER A 97 6.48 2.19 7.37
C SER A 97 5.22 2.59 6.60
N HIS A 98 5.16 2.30 5.30
CA HIS A 98 4.04 2.67 4.42
C HIS A 98 3.14 1.49 4.04
N ALA A 99 3.42 0.28 4.55
CA ALA A 99 2.67 -0.94 4.25
C ALA A 99 2.56 -1.28 2.75
N THR A 100 3.60 -0.95 1.98
CA THR A 100 3.64 -1.11 0.51
C THR A 100 4.24 -2.43 0.05
N ILE A 101 4.83 -3.21 0.96
CA ILE A 101 5.33 -4.57 0.72
C ILE A 101 4.64 -5.52 1.68
N ARG A 102 3.88 -6.47 1.15
CA ARG A 102 3.02 -7.35 1.96
C ARG A 102 3.10 -8.81 1.52
N PRO A 103 3.16 -9.76 2.48
CA PRO A 103 3.04 -11.17 2.19
C PRO A 103 1.59 -11.58 2.04
N TYR A 104 1.33 -12.50 1.11
CA TYR A 104 0.03 -13.13 0.93
C TYR A 104 0.17 -14.64 0.78
N ILE A 105 -0.88 -15.35 1.19
CA ILE A 105 -1.05 -16.79 0.93
C ILE A 105 -2.29 -16.94 0.05
N LEU A 106 -2.13 -17.58 -1.10
CA LEU A 106 -3.14 -17.75 -2.12
C LEU A 106 -3.51 -19.22 -2.27
N THR A 107 -4.75 -19.51 -2.64
CA THR A 107 -5.13 -20.81 -3.20
C THR A 107 -4.57 -20.93 -4.62
N GLU A 108 -4.68 -22.12 -5.22
CA GLU A 108 -4.30 -22.32 -6.64
C GLU A 108 -5.20 -21.50 -7.58
N GLU A 109 -6.49 -21.41 -7.27
CA GLU A 109 -7.47 -20.63 -8.04
C GLU A 109 -7.16 -19.13 -7.95
N GLU A 110 -6.86 -18.61 -6.75
CA GLU A 110 -6.49 -17.22 -6.56
C GLU A 110 -5.18 -16.88 -7.28
N ALA A 111 -4.20 -17.80 -7.28
CA ALA A 111 -2.96 -17.61 -7.99
C ALA A 111 -3.15 -17.64 -9.52
N ALA A 112 -4.06 -18.48 -10.01
CA ALA A 112 -4.40 -18.56 -11.43
C ALA A 112 -5.20 -17.35 -11.94
N ALA A 113 -6.01 -16.73 -11.06
CA ALA A 113 -6.80 -15.55 -11.38
C ALA A 113 -6.02 -14.22 -11.25
N ALA A 114 -4.80 -14.28 -10.72
CA ALA A 114 -3.98 -13.08 -10.51
C ALA A 114 -3.47 -12.51 -11.85
N PRO A 115 -3.21 -11.20 -11.91
CA PRO A 115 -2.63 -10.57 -13.08
C PRO A 115 -1.29 -11.20 -13.49
N GLU A 116 -0.94 -11.04 -14.76
CA GLU A 116 0.36 -11.44 -15.28
C GLU A 116 1.49 -10.80 -14.47
N GLY A 117 2.56 -11.57 -14.23
CA GLY A 117 3.71 -11.10 -13.45
C GLY A 117 3.69 -11.52 -11.98
N ILE A 118 2.59 -12.08 -11.46
CA ILE A 118 2.60 -12.61 -10.10
C ILE A 118 3.65 -13.71 -9.96
N ARG A 119 4.49 -13.60 -8.93
CA ARG A 119 5.50 -14.62 -8.59
C ARG A 119 5.01 -15.35 -7.35
N THR A 120 4.94 -16.68 -7.39
CA THR A 120 4.51 -17.49 -6.24
C THR A 120 5.46 -18.64 -5.99
N ILE A 121 5.59 -19.05 -4.72
CA ILE A 121 6.34 -20.23 -4.29
C ILE A 121 5.52 -21.03 -3.28
N ALA A 122 5.91 -22.30 -3.07
CA ALA A 122 5.28 -23.12 -2.04
C ALA A 122 5.45 -22.47 -0.65
N VAL A 123 4.43 -22.59 0.20
CA VAL A 123 4.49 -22.09 1.58
C VAL A 123 5.50 -22.90 2.38
N LYS A 124 6.35 -22.24 3.18
CA LYS A 124 7.40 -22.86 3.99
C LYS A 124 7.22 -22.55 5.48
N GLY A 125 7.55 -23.53 6.34
CA GLY A 125 7.70 -23.31 7.77
C GLY A 125 6.40 -23.01 8.52
N ILE A 126 5.25 -23.44 8.03
CA ILE A 126 3.95 -23.33 8.70
C ILE A 126 3.38 -24.76 8.84
N LYS A 127 3.27 -25.25 10.08
CA LYS A 127 2.71 -26.58 10.35
C LYS A 127 1.20 -26.57 10.16
N GLY A 128 0.67 -27.57 9.45
CA GLY A 128 -0.78 -27.77 9.29
C GLY A 128 -1.45 -26.84 8.28
N ILE A 129 -0.66 -26.03 7.55
CA ILE A 129 -1.20 -25.29 6.41
C ILE A 129 -1.41 -26.24 5.22
N ASP A 130 -2.39 -25.93 4.39
CA ASP A 130 -2.64 -26.69 3.15
C ASP A 130 -1.42 -26.60 2.23
N PRO A 131 -0.85 -27.75 1.79
CA PRO A 131 0.34 -27.76 0.95
C PRO A 131 0.10 -27.22 -0.47
N SER A 132 -1.14 -27.12 -0.93
CA SER A 132 -1.50 -26.53 -2.22
C SER A 132 -1.34 -25.01 -2.23
N TYR A 133 -1.36 -24.37 -1.07
CA TYR A 133 -1.27 -22.92 -0.98
C TYR A 133 0.07 -22.40 -1.49
N LYS A 134 0.00 -21.22 -2.09
CA LYS A 134 1.13 -20.48 -2.65
C LYS A 134 1.41 -19.23 -1.80
N PHE A 135 2.68 -18.91 -1.64
CA PHE A 135 3.14 -17.70 -0.97
C PHE A 135 3.64 -16.69 -2.00
N THR A 136 3.31 -15.43 -1.79
CA THR A 136 3.87 -14.30 -2.56
C THR A 136 4.19 -13.14 -1.65
N VAL A 137 5.05 -12.26 -2.13
CA VAL A 137 5.26 -10.90 -1.59
C VAL A 137 4.88 -9.92 -2.69
N ALA A 138 3.81 -9.19 -2.46
CA ALA A 138 3.36 -8.15 -3.36
C ALA A 138 3.93 -6.79 -2.93
N VAL A 139 4.35 -5.99 -3.90
CA VAL A 139 4.88 -4.63 -3.71
C VAL A 139 4.02 -3.67 -4.49
N SER A 140 3.64 -2.55 -3.85
CA SER A 140 3.03 -1.41 -4.54
C SER A 140 4.14 -0.42 -4.93
N PRO A 141 4.56 -0.36 -6.20
CA PRO A 141 5.60 0.57 -6.64
C PRO A 141 5.14 2.03 -6.58
N LEU A 142 3.85 2.30 -6.77
CA LEU A 142 3.32 3.67 -6.74
C LEU A 142 3.14 4.25 -5.34
N ASP A 143 3.02 3.39 -4.32
CA ASP A 143 2.92 3.82 -2.91
C ASP A 143 4.27 3.72 -2.18
N CYS A 144 5.26 3.07 -2.77
CA CYS A 144 6.59 2.91 -2.19
C CYS A 144 7.31 4.26 -2.12
N MET A 145 8.03 4.51 -1.00
CA MET A 145 8.82 5.72 -0.79
C MET A 145 10.32 5.52 -1.05
N GLY A 146 10.75 4.32 -1.50
CA GLY A 146 12.13 4.05 -1.89
C GLY A 146 13.16 4.03 -0.75
N CYS A 147 12.76 3.83 0.51
CA CYS A 147 13.65 3.95 1.67
C CYS A 147 14.70 2.82 1.80
N GLY A 148 14.51 1.64 1.19
CA GLY A 148 15.45 0.53 1.23
C GLY A 148 15.45 -0.31 2.51
N GLU A 149 14.65 0.01 3.54
CA GLU A 149 14.61 -0.72 4.81
C GLU A 149 14.31 -2.22 4.63
N CYS A 150 13.43 -2.57 3.69
CA CYS A 150 13.10 -3.96 3.38
C CYS A 150 14.31 -4.76 2.84
N VAL A 151 15.24 -4.11 2.15
CA VAL A 151 16.50 -4.71 1.67
C VAL A 151 17.43 -4.95 2.84
N THR A 152 17.60 -3.94 3.70
CA THR A 152 18.52 -3.96 4.85
C THR A 152 18.20 -5.12 5.80
N VAL A 153 16.92 -5.43 6.03
CA VAL A 153 16.50 -6.48 6.96
C VAL A 153 16.38 -7.86 6.33
N CYS A 154 16.54 -7.98 5.01
CA CYS A 154 16.35 -9.26 4.32
C CYS A 154 17.53 -10.20 4.55
N PRO A 155 17.38 -11.31 5.34
CA PRO A 155 18.51 -12.15 5.73
C PRO A 155 19.07 -12.98 4.57
N THR A 156 18.32 -13.13 3.48
CA THR A 156 18.69 -13.97 2.33
C THR A 156 18.99 -13.17 1.07
N GLY A 157 18.91 -11.84 1.12
CA GLY A 157 19.05 -10.99 -0.05
C GLY A 157 18.01 -11.27 -1.13
N ALA A 158 16.81 -11.65 -0.71
CA ALA A 158 15.68 -11.90 -1.63
C ALA A 158 15.02 -10.61 -2.14
N ILE A 159 15.45 -9.46 -1.62
CA ILE A 159 14.93 -8.14 -2.02
C ILE A 159 16.11 -7.27 -2.44
N GLN A 160 15.97 -6.60 -3.56
CA GLN A 160 16.90 -5.59 -4.04
C GLN A 160 16.14 -4.38 -4.58
N MET A 161 16.75 -3.19 -4.52
CA MET A 161 16.18 -1.99 -5.12
C MET A 161 16.49 -1.96 -6.62
N VAL A 162 15.47 -1.71 -7.43
CA VAL A 162 15.57 -1.55 -8.89
C VAL A 162 14.85 -0.27 -9.31
N PRO A 163 15.11 0.30 -10.49
CA PRO A 163 14.34 1.40 -11.04
C PRO A 163 12.83 1.12 -11.00
N GLN A 164 12.04 2.14 -10.69
CA GLN A 164 10.58 1.96 -10.52
C GLN A 164 9.92 1.42 -11.79
N GLU A 165 10.40 1.83 -12.96
CA GLU A 165 9.86 1.41 -14.25
C GLU A 165 9.95 -0.11 -14.47
N GLU A 166 10.96 -0.76 -13.91
CA GLU A 166 11.15 -2.22 -14.02
C GLU A 166 10.09 -3.01 -13.26
N GLU A 167 9.55 -2.43 -12.17
CA GLU A 167 8.52 -3.07 -11.32
C GLU A 167 7.13 -2.42 -11.47
N ALA A 168 6.93 -1.49 -12.41
CA ALA A 168 5.62 -0.85 -12.63
C ALA A 168 4.49 -1.87 -12.88
N HIS A 169 4.80 -2.99 -13.55
CA HIS A 169 3.90 -4.11 -13.82
C HIS A 169 3.40 -4.82 -12.55
N MET A 170 4.03 -4.59 -11.40
CA MET A 170 3.61 -5.19 -10.13
C MET A 170 2.47 -4.43 -9.44
N GLN A 171 2.12 -3.21 -9.89
CA GLN A 171 0.99 -2.48 -9.29
C GLN A 171 -0.33 -3.24 -9.41
N PRO A 172 -0.74 -3.75 -10.59
CA PRO A 172 -1.95 -4.58 -10.71
C PRO A 172 -1.91 -5.84 -9.83
N VAL A 173 -0.73 -6.45 -9.66
CA VAL A 173 -0.55 -7.63 -8.79
C VAL A 173 -0.78 -7.26 -7.33
N PHE A 174 -0.23 -6.13 -6.87
CA PHE A 174 -0.47 -5.64 -5.51
C PHE A 174 -1.96 -5.33 -5.30
N ASP A 175 -2.57 -4.60 -6.21
CA ASP A 175 -3.98 -4.22 -6.12
C ASP A 175 -4.91 -5.45 -6.11
N TYR A 176 -4.59 -6.47 -6.92
CA TYR A 176 -5.29 -7.74 -6.88
C TYR A 176 -5.18 -8.43 -5.51
N CYS A 177 -3.97 -8.56 -4.99
CA CYS A 177 -3.75 -9.18 -3.67
C CYS A 177 -4.44 -8.38 -2.56
N TYR A 178 -4.33 -7.07 -2.59
CA TYR A 178 -4.96 -6.16 -1.63
C TYR A 178 -6.48 -6.29 -1.61
N ASN A 179 -7.12 -6.33 -2.77
CA ASN A 179 -8.58 -6.34 -2.88
C ASN A 179 -9.20 -7.74 -2.71
N ASN A 180 -8.51 -8.80 -3.12
CA ASN A 180 -9.13 -10.12 -3.26
C ASN A 180 -8.61 -11.17 -2.27
N ILE A 181 -7.33 -11.09 -1.83
CA ILE A 181 -6.75 -12.15 -1.03
C ILE A 181 -7.03 -11.91 0.46
N ARG A 182 -7.55 -12.93 1.11
CA ARG A 182 -7.91 -12.93 2.54
C ARG A 182 -7.11 -13.98 3.30
N LYS A 183 -7.09 -13.88 4.62
CA LYS A 183 -6.42 -14.86 5.49
C LYS A 183 -6.97 -16.27 5.25
N LYS A 184 -6.08 -17.26 5.35
CA LYS A 184 -6.38 -18.67 5.16
C LYS A 184 -6.36 -19.41 6.50
N PRO A 185 -7.11 -20.52 6.63
CA PRO A 185 -6.97 -21.42 7.77
C PRO A 185 -5.54 -21.95 7.92
N GLY A 186 -5.08 -22.15 9.15
CA GLY A 186 -3.76 -22.71 9.43
C GLY A 186 -2.60 -21.73 9.33
N MET A 187 -2.86 -20.42 9.16
CA MET A 187 -1.79 -19.39 9.16
C MET A 187 -1.10 -19.30 10.54
N PRO A 188 0.16 -18.80 10.58
CA PRO A 188 0.91 -18.68 11.83
C PRO A 188 0.23 -17.71 12.80
N SER A 189 0.51 -17.90 14.11
CA SER A 189 -0.03 -17.02 15.16
C SER A 189 0.31 -15.56 14.92
N GLU A 190 -0.67 -14.70 15.10
CA GLU A 190 -0.55 -13.24 14.97
C GLU A 190 0.34 -12.62 16.06
N THR A 191 0.65 -13.35 17.12
CA THR A 191 1.60 -12.92 18.17
C THR A 191 3.06 -13.08 17.75
N MET A 192 3.32 -13.68 16.60
CA MET A 192 4.66 -13.81 15.99
C MET A 192 4.87 -12.78 14.88
N VAL A 193 6.09 -12.31 14.70
CA VAL A 193 6.44 -11.38 13.61
C VAL A 193 5.94 -11.89 12.26
N LYS A 194 6.23 -13.16 11.92
CA LYS A 194 5.77 -13.75 10.65
C LYS A 194 4.25 -13.72 10.51
N GLY A 195 3.53 -14.06 11.57
CA GLY A 195 2.06 -14.17 11.54
C GLY A 195 1.35 -12.83 11.51
N SER A 196 1.83 -11.86 12.32
CA SER A 196 1.25 -10.52 12.39
C SER A 196 1.22 -9.82 11.04
N GLN A 197 2.19 -10.10 10.17
CA GLN A 197 2.31 -9.43 8.86
C GLN A 197 1.29 -9.89 7.81
N PHE A 198 0.54 -10.96 8.09
CA PHE A 198 -0.62 -11.34 7.29
C PHE A 198 -1.90 -10.61 7.70
N ASN A 199 -1.88 -9.86 8.81
CA ASN A 199 -2.99 -8.98 9.17
C ASN A 199 -2.98 -7.74 8.29
N GLN A 200 -4.17 -7.24 7.95
CA GLN A 200 -4.29 -5.96 7.28
C GLN A 200 -3.81 -4.85 8.24
N PRO A 201 -2.86 -4.00 7.85
CA PRO A 201 -2.58 -2.78 8.59
C PRO A 201 -3.77 -1.83 8.45
N LEU A 202 -4.17 -1.19 9.56
CA LEU A 202 -5.21 -0.15 9.53
C LEU A 202 -4.60 1.27 9.52
N LEU A 203 -3.31 1.36 9.22
CA LEU A 203 -2.59 2.55 8.78
C LEU A 203 -1.73 2.14 7.59
N GLU A 204 -1.94 2.77 6.45
CA GLU A 204 -1.29 2.40 5.18
C GLU A 204 -1.12 3.60 4.25
N PHE A 205 -0.11 3.57 3.40
CA PHE A 205 0.16 4.56 2.35
C PHE A 205 0.19 6.00 2.89
N SER A 206 0.75 6.19 4.09
CA SER A 206 0.87 7.51 4.70
C SER A 206 1.81 8.42 3.90
N GLY A 207 1.57 9.73 3.94
CA GLY A 207 2.47 10.73 3.37
C GLY A 207 3.69 11.05 4.24
N SER A 208 4.09 10.14 5.15
CA SER A 208 5.28 10.31 6.01
C SER A 208 6.58 10.17 5.22
N CYS A 209 7.68 10.58 5.82
CA CYS A 209 9.02 10.46 5.22
C CYS A 209 9.37 9.02 4.85
N ALA A 210 10.22 8.83 3.86
CA ALA A 210 10.80 7.53 3.54
C ALA A 210 11.51 6.94 4.77
N GLY A 211 11.17 5.69 5.15
CA GLY A 211 11.74 5.04 6.33
C GLY A 211 11.31 5.65 7.67
N CYS A 212 10.16 6.31 7.74
CA CYS A 212 9.66 6.92 8.98
C CYS A 212 9.46 5.87 10.08
N ALA A 213 10.20 6.01 11.19
CA ALA A 213 10.09 5.09 12.32
C ALA A 213 8.73 5.23 13.04
N GLU A 214 8.18 6.42 13.13
CA GLU A 214 6.89 6.66 13.78
C GLU A 214 5.76 5.89 13.11
N THR A 215 5.66 5.97 11.78
CA THR A 215 4.62 5.25 11.04
C THR A 215 4.84 3.74 11.01
N SER A 216 6.08 3.24 11.17
CA SER A 216 6.34 1.80 11.37
C SER A 216 5.66 1.29 12.64
N TYR A 217 5.79 2.00 13.76
CA TYR A 217 5.15 1.62 15.01
C TYR A 217 3.64 1.78 14.96
N ALA A 218 3.14 2.92 14.44
CA ALA A 218 1.70 3.16 14.30
C ALA A 218 1.04 2.10 13.42
N ARG A 219 1.66 1.73 12.31
CA ARG A 219 1.20 0.66 11.45
C ARG A 219 1.13 -0.69 12.17
N LEU A 220 2.19 -1.08 12.88
CA LEU A 220 2.22 -2.35 13.62
C LEU A 220 1.14 -2.39 14.70
N ILE A 221 0.99 -1.32 15.46
CA ILE A 221 -0.04 -1.22 16.51
C ILE A 221 -1.44 -1.35 15.90
N THR A 222 -1.69 -0.71 14.75
CA THR A 222 -2.98 -0.82 14.07
C THR A 222 -3.22 -2.22 13.47
N GLN A 223 -2.18 -2.95 13.07
CA GLN A 223 -2.30 -4.36 12.65
C GLN A 223 -2.75 -5.28 13.77
N MET A 224 -2.36 -4.98 15.01
CA MET A 224 -2.63 -5.82 16.17
C MET A 224 -3.91 -5.42 16.91
N PHE A 225 -4.20 -4.14 16.99
CA PHE A 225 -5.22 -3.58 17.87
C PHE A 225 -6.15 -2.57 17.19
N GLY A 226 -5.95 -2.26 15.91
CA GLY A 226 -6.59 -1.14 15.23
C GLY A 226 -8.11 -1.12 15.30
N GLU A 227 -8.76 -2.27 15.26
CA GLU A 227 -10.22 -2.39 15.40
C GLU A 227 -10.75 -1.98 16.79
N GLN A 228 -9.85 -1.89 17.79
CA GLN A 228 -10.20 -1.55 19.17
C GLN A 228 -9.61 -0.20 19.59
N MET A 229 -8.97 0.52 18.68
CA MET A 229 -8.26 1.77 18.98
C MET A 229 -9.13 3.00 18.74
N TYR A 230 -9.04 3.94 19.70
CA TYR A 230 -9.39 5.34 19.48
C TYR A 230 -8.09 6.12 19.30
N ILE A 231 -7.99 6.87 18.22
CA ILE A 231 -6.78 7.58 17.85
C ILE A 231 -7.02 9.08 17.93
N SER A 232 -6.17 9.76 18.68
CA SER A 232 -6.15 11.22 18.78
C SER A 232 -4.71 11.71 18.59
N ASN A 233 -4.51 12.59 17.63
CA ASN A 233 -3.19 13.14 17.31
C ASN A 233 -3.02 14.53 17.92
N ALA A 234 -1.85 14.77 18.51
CA ALA A 234 -1.39 16.12 18.87
C ALA A 234 -0.61 16.75 17.72
N THR A 235 -0.31 18.04 17.81
CA THR A 235 0.53 18.75 16.84
C THR A 235 1.91 18.09 16.73
N GLY A 236 2.30 17.72 15.52
CA GLY A 236 3.54 17.03 15.22
C GLY A 236 3.44 16.28 13.90
N CYS A 237 4.36 15.34 13.63
CA CYS A 237 4.35 14.55 12.42
C CYS A 237 3.05 13.76 12.26
N SER A 238 2.53 13.17 13.33
CA SER A 238 1.29 12.37 13.28
C SER A 238 0.05 13.18 12.89
N SER A 239 0.01 14.48 13.22
CA SER A 239 -1.06 15.35 12.74
C SER A 239 -0.86 15.79 11.29
N ILE A 240 0.38 15.79 10.79
CA ILE A 240 0.69 16.16 9.40
C ILE A 240 0.37 15.03 8.44
N TRP A 241 0.86 13.81 8.69
CA TRP A 241 0.56 12.67 7.81
C TRP A 241 -0.79 12.00 8.12
N GLY A 242 -1.35 12.18 9.30
CA GLY A 242 -2.62 11.57 9.72
C GLY A 242 -3.81 12.53 9.79
N GLY A 243 -3.57 13.84 9.69
CA GLY A 243 -4.60 14.88 9.78
C GLY A 243 -5.32 15.24 8.49
N PRO A 244 -4.68 15.17 7.30
CA PRO A 244 -5.38 15.51 6.06
C PRO A 244 -6.53 14.53 5.81
N ALA A 245 -7.75 15.04 5.89
CA ALA A 245 -8.95 14.23 5.77
C ALA A 245 -9.06 13.55 4.39
N ALA A 246 -8.68 14.28 3.33
CA ALA A 246 -8.71 13.79 1.95
C ALA A 246 -7.70 12.67 1.66
N THR A 247 -6.66 12.51 2.48
CA THR A 247 -5.60 11.50 2.29
C THR A 247 -5.32 10.74 3.58
N SER A 248 -6.36 10.49 4.39
CA SER A 248 -6.22 9.78 5.65
C SER A 248 -5.60 8.40 5.45
N PRO A 249 -4.46 8.11 6.09
CA PRO A 249 -3.82 6.80 6.00
C PRO A 249 -4.45 5.77 6.93
N TYR A 250 -5.24 6.20 7.90
CA TYR A 250 -6.04 5.27 8.70
C TYR A 250 -7.18 4.71 7.87
N THR A 251 -7.44 3.42 8.03
CA THR A 251 -8.49 2.72 7.28
C THR A 251 -9.23 1.74 8.18
N VAL A 252 -10.28 1.15 7.65
CA VAL A 252 -11.05 0.11 8.33
C VAL A 252 -10.66 -1.28 7.83
N ASN A 253 -10.98 -2.30 8.61
CA ASN A 253 -10.83 -3.68 8.18
C ASN A 253 -11.75 -3.97 6.99
N GLN A 254 -11.20 -4.54 5.91
CA GLN A 254 -11.96 -4.85 4.69
C GLN A 254 -13.00 -5.95 4.86
N ILE A 255 -12.96 -6.69 5.97
CA ILE A 255 -13.89 -7.79 6.26
C ILE A 255 -14.98 -7.35 7.23
N SER A 256 -14.59 -6.70 8.34
CA SER A 256 -15.52 -6.31 9.41
C SER A 256 -16.09 -4.89 9.27
N GLY A 257 -15.49 -4.06 8.48
CA GLY A 257 -15.93 -2.67 8.26
C GLY A 257 -15.28 -1.67 9.20
#